data_ef5e44d9354432841c756e91b076ba3c
#
_entry.id   ef5e44d9354432841c756e91b076ba3c
#
_cell.length_a   1.000
_cell.length_b   1.000
_cell.length_c   1.000
_cell.angle_alpha   90.00
_cell.angle_beta   90.00
_cell.angle_gamma   90.00
#
_symmetry.space_group_name_H-M   'P 1'
#
loop_
_entity.id
_entity.type
_entity.pdbx_description
1 polymer ?
#
loop_
_entity_poly.entity_id
_entity_poly.type
_entity_poly.pdbx_seq_one_letter_code
_entity_poly.pdbx_strand_id
1 'polypeptide(L)'
;MEDVNRIKLVLIEKKRTNKWLSEQLGVTPSTVSKWCTNSSQPDISNLLKMAELLEVDIKELLVSEYKKNYLIPHEEKYEVPQALRKSNAL
;
A
#
# COMPACT_ATOMS: atom_id res chain seq x y z
N MET A 1 -4.53 0.59 -17.99
CA MET A 1 -4.97 0.75 -16.64
C MET A 1 -3.85 1.23 -15.78
N GLU A 2 -4.14 2.15 -14.90
CA GLU A 2 -3.08 2.69 -14.09
C GLU A 2 -2.70 1.76 -12.98
N ASP A 3 -1.43 1.77 -12.63
CA ASP A 3 -0.98 0.95 -11.54
C ASP A 3 -1.47 1.55 -10.23
N VAL A 4 -1.96 0.73 -9.37
CA VAL A 4 -2.37 1.17 -8.04
C VAL A 4 -1.52 0.52 -6.95
N ASN A 5 -0.76 -0.51 -7.28
CA ASN A 5 0.13 -1.09 -6.29
C ASN A 5 1.54 -1.19 -6.83
N ARG A 6 2.49 -1.31 -5.91
CA ARG A 6 3.91 -1.42 -6.23
C ARG A 6 4.47 -2.74 -5.70
N ILE A 7 3.64 -3.76 -5.68
CA ILE A 7 4.02 -5.04 -5.08
C ILE A 7 5.26 -5.61 -5.74
N LYS A 8 5.31 -5.58 -7.07
CA LYS A 8 6.44 -6.15 -7.77
C LYS A 8 7.74 -5.46 -7.39
N LEU A 9 7.71 -4.14 -7.30
CA LEU A 9 8.89 -3.40 -6.95
C LEU A 9 9.39 -3.76 -5.56
N VAL A 10 8.47 -3.87 -4.61
CA VAL A 10 8.84 -4.20 -3.25
C VAL A 10 9.39 -5.62 -3.17
N LEU A 11 8.81 -6.56 -3.92
CA LEU A 11 9.34 -7.92 -3.95
C LEU A 11 10.77 -7.91 -4.46
N ILE A 12 11.03 -7.16 -5.51
CA ILE A 12 12.37 -7.07 -6.05
C ILE A 12 13.33 -6.47 -5.03
N GLU A 13 12.92 -5.42 -4.38
CA GLU A 13 13.75 -4.77 -3.38
C GLU A 13 14.07 -5.70 -2.23
N LYS A 14 13.12 -6.55 -1.87
CA LYS A 14 13.31 -7.46 -0.77
C LYS A 14 13.88 -8.79 -1.23
N LYS A 15 14.13 -8.94 -2.53
CA LYS A 15 14.69 -10.15 -3.10
C LYS A 15 13.82 -11.36 -2.82
N ARG A 16 12.52 -11.17 -3.01
CA ARG A 16 11.57 -12.25 -2.85
C ARG A 16 10.84 -12.50 -4.16
N THR A 17 10.35 -13.71 -4.34
CA THR A 17 9.69 -14.09 -5.58
C THR A 17 8.19 -14.13 -5.43
N ASN A 18 7.49 -14.12 -6.55
CA ASN A 18 6.05 -14.30 -6.56
C ASN A 18 5.67 -15.61 -5.91
N LYS A 19 6.45 -16.64 -6.20
CA LYS A 19 6.16 -17.96 -5.67
C LYS A 19 6.24 -17.94 -4.15
N TRP A 20 7.29 -17.33 -3.63
CA TRP A 20 7.44 -17.23 -2.19
C TRP A 20 6.24 -16.55 -1.57
N LEU A 21 5.83 -15.42 -2.16
CA LEU A 21 4.71 -14.66 -1.61
C LEU A 21 3.42 -15.47 -1.67
N SER A 22 3.21 -16.18 -2.78
CA SER A 22 2.00 -16.97 -2.92
C SER A 22 1.93 -18.05 -1.85
N GLU A 23 3.05 -18.65 -1.55
CA GLU A 23 3.08 -19.70 -0.54
C GLU A 23 2.81 -19.12 0.84
N GLN A 24 3.36 -17.95 1.13
CA GLN A 24 3.14 -17.34 2.41
C GLN A 24 1.69 -16.91 2.62
N LEU A 25 1.03 -16.51 1.56
CA LEU A 25 -0.33 -16.04 1.66
C LEU A 25 -1.38 -17.10 1.39
N GLY A 26 -0.96 -18.27 0.94
CA GLY A 26 -1.90 -19.33 0.63
C GLY A 26 -2.72 -19.07 -0.62
N VAL A 27 -2.14 -18.37 -1.58
CA VAL A 27 -2.80 -18.11 -2.85
C VAL A 27 -1.94 -18.69 -3.97
N THR A 28 -2.43 -18.69 -5.20
CA THR A 28 -1.65 -19.26 -6.28
C THR A 28 -0.65 -18.24 -6.81
N PRO A 29 0.45 -18.71 -7.41
CA PRO A 29 1.40 -17.79 -8.03
C PRO A 29 0.75 -16.95 -9.12
N SER A 30 -0.24 -17.50 -9.81
CA SER A 30 -0.95 -16.76 -10.83
C SER A 30 -1.67 -15.56 -10.23
N THR A 31 -2.23 -15.73 -9.05
CA THR A 31 -2.90 -14.63 -8.36
C THR A 31 -1.89 -13.53 -8.03
N VAL A 32 -0.73 -13.90 -7.49
CA VAL A 32 0.29 -12.92 -7.17
C VAL A 32 0.77 -12.22 -8.43
N SER A 33 0.91 -12.97 -9.50
CA SER A 33 1.35 -12.41 -10.76
C SER A 33 0.37 -11.34 -11.25
N LYS A 34 -0.91 -11.58 -11.09
CA LYS A 34 -1.90 -10.59 -11.51
C LYS A 34 -1.84 -9.35 -10.64
N TRP A 35 -1.54 -9.51 -9.37
CA TRP A 35 -1.35 -8.35 -8.50
C TRP A 35 -0.12 -7.56 -8.94
N CYS A 36 0.96 -8.26 -9.25
CA CYS A 36 2.19 -7.60 -9.66
C CYS A 36 2.05 -6.82 -10.95
N THR A 37 1.20 -7.27 -11.84
CA THR A 37 0.97 -6.56 -13.09
C THR A 37 -0.19 -5.59 -13.00
N ASN A 38 -0.77 -5.45 -11.83
CA ASN A 38 -1.92 -4.58 -11.61
C ASN A 38 -3.14 -4.98 -12.43
N SER A 39 -3.19 -6.25 -12.84
CA SER A 39 -4.38 -6.77 -13.51
C SER A 39 -5.51 -7.00 -12.54
N SER A 40 -5.17 -7.29 -11.30
CA SER A 40 -6.14 -7.36 -10.23
C SER A 40 -5.45 -6.91 -8.97
N GLN A 41 -6.21 -6.68 -7.93
CA GLN A 41 -5.64 -6.14 -6.71
C GLN A 41 -5.94 -7.07 -5.54
N PRO A 42 -5.03 -7.16 -4.59
CA PRO A 42 -5.30 -7.96 -3.40
C PRO A 42 -6.29 -7.23 -2.49
N ASP A 43 -6.95 -7.97 -1.66
CA ASP A 43 -7.83 -7.34 -0.70
C ASP A 43 -6.97 -6.77 0.43
N ILE A 44 -7.58 -6.00 1.29
CA ILE A 44 -6.86 -5.31 2.35
C ILE A 44 -6.20 -6.28 3.30
N SER A 45 -6.86 -7.39 3.57
CA SER A 45 -6.30 -8.39 4.45
C SER A 45 -4.98 -8.93 3.93
N ASN A 46 -4.94 -9.21 2.64
CA ASN A 46 -3.71 -9.69 2.03
C ASN A 46 -2.65 -8.60 1.97
N LEU A 47 -3.05 -7.36 1.75
CA LEU A 47 -2.09 -6.26 1.77
C LEU A 47 -1.43 -6.11 3.12
N LEU A 48 -2.20 -6.23 4.18
CA LEU A 48 -1.63 -6.13 5.52
C LEU A 48 -0.66 -7.26 5.79
N LYS A 49 -1.01 -8.47 5.34
CA LYS A 49 -0.11 -9.60 5.54
C LYS A 49 1.17 -9.43 4.74
N MET A 50 1.05 -8.89 3.53
CA MET A 50 2.23 -8.65 2.72
C MET A 50 3.15 -7.65 3.39
N ALA A 51 2.59 -6.59 3.94
CA ALA A 51 3.40 -5.57 4.60
C ALA A 51 4.17 -6.19 5.74
N GLU A 52 3.54 -7.05 6.50
CA GLU A 52 4.21 -7.73 7.58
C GLU A 52 5.31 -8.66 7.07
N LEU A 53 4.98 -9.47 6.09
CA LEU A 53 5.93 -10.44 5.55
C LEU A 53 7.14 -9.77 4.92
N LEU A 54 6.92 -8.65 4.28
CA LEU A 54 7.99 -7.95 3.59
C LEU A 54 8.65 -6.90 4.49
N GLU A 55 8.11 -6.72 5.66
CA GLU A 55 8.65 -5.78 6.64
C GLU A 55 8.70 -4.37 6.10
N VAL A 56 7.59 -3.94 5.55
CA VAL A 56 7.45 -2.59 5.05
C VAL A 56 6.13 -2.01 5.57
N ASP A 57 6.03 -0.71 5.50
CA ASP A 57 4.76 -0.05 5.82
C ASP A 57 3.83 -0.36 4.66
N ILE A 58 2.54 -0.54 4.95
CA ILE A 58 1.60 -0.88 3.90
C ILE A 58 1.57 0.16 2.80
N LYS A 59 1.85 1.40 3.12
CA LYS A 59 1.84 2.44 2.09
C LYS A 59 2.94 2.22 1.07
N GLU A 60 3.96 1.45 1.39
CA GLU A 60 4.99 1.14 0.42
C GLU A 60 4.49 0.23 -0.68
N LEU A 61 3.39 -0.46 -0.43
CA LEU A 61 2.82 -1.35 -1.42
C LEU A 61 1.84 -0.65 -2.35
N LEU A 62 1.55 0.60 -2.09
CA LEU A 62 0.56 1.33 -2.87
C LEU A 62 1.18 2.49 -3.62
N VAL A 63 0.58 2.80 -4.76
CA VAL A 63 1.04 3.95 -5.51
C VAL A 63 0.43 5.18 -4.85
N SER A 64 1.27 6.11 -4.48
CA SER A 64 0.78 7.28 -3.85
C SER A 64 1.27 8.47 -4.63
N GLU A 65 0.46 8.89 -5.57
CA GLU A 65 0.81 9.96 -6.36
C GLU A 65 0.18 11.19 -5.89
N TYR A 66 0.63 11.70 -4.83
CA TYR A 66 0.02 12.82 -4.26
C TYR A 66 0.57 14.04 -4.89
N LYS A 67 -0.24 14.77 -5.55
CA LYS A 67 0.21 15.92 -6.24
C LYS A 67 0.16 17.12 -5.38
N LYS A 68 1.30 17.62 -5.03
CA LYS A 68 1.36 18.69 -4.14
C LYS A 68 0.68 19.91 -4.60
N ASN A 69 0.67 20.09 -5.86
CA ASN A 69 0.15 21.34 -6.36
C ASN A 69 -1.32 21.49 -6.20
N TYR A 70 -2.04 20.39 -5.95
CA TYR A 70 -3.43 20.58 -5.89
C TYR A 70 -3.99 20.42 -4.57
N LEU A 71 -3.17 20.18 -3.66
CA LEU A 71 -3.72 19.90 -2.54
C LEU A 71 -4.05 20.94 -1.74
N ILE A 72 -4.22 20.71 -0.74
CA ILE A 72 -4.51 21.49 0.23
C ILE A 72 -3.61 22.54 0.20
N PRO A 73 -3.94 23.65 -0.06
CA PRO A 73 -3.10 24.69 -0.25
C PRO A 73 -2.19 24.77 0.88
N HIS A 74 -2.53 24.79 1.98
CA HIS A 74 -1.66 24.88 3.06
C HIS A 74 -2.24 24.34 4.23
N GLU A 75 -1.51 23.71 5.01
CA GLU A 75 -1.99 23.18 6.16
C GLU A 75 -2.49 24.24 7.05
N GLU A 76 -1.93 25.37 7.00
CA GLU A 76 -2.38 26.38 7.88
C GLU A 76 -3.76 26.86 7.55
N LYS A 77 -4.26 26.55 6.37
CA LYS A 77 -5.58 26.92 6.03
C LYS A 77 -6.55 25.87 6.40
N TYR A 78 -6.08 24.73 6.76
CA TYR A 78 -6.97 23.68 7.13
C TYR A 78 -6.89 23.49 8.62
N GLU A 79 -7.97 23.72 9.30
CA GLU A 79 -7.98 23.56 10.72
C GLU A 79 -8.71 22.36 11.15
N VAL A 80 -8.05 21.55 11.95
CA VAL A 80 -8.70 20.38 12.47
C VAL A 80 -9.73 20.84 13.48
N PRO A 81 -10.93 20.32 13.40
CA PRO A 81 -11.98 20.71 14.36
C PRO A 81 -11.53 20.43 15.77
N GLN A 82 -12.00 21.28 16.65
CA GLN A 82 -11.60 21.20 18.03
C GLN A 82 -11.87 19.85 18.65
N ALA A 83 -12.97 19.26 18.30
CA ALA A 83 -13.30 17.95 18.84
C ALA A 83 -12.28 16.92 18.47
N LEU A 84 -11.77 16.95 17.26
CA LEU A 84 -10.77 16.01 16.84
C LEU A 84 -9.44 16.28 17.49
N ARG A 85 -9.14 17.53 17.74
CA ARG A 85 -7.90 17.84 18.40
C ARG A 85 -7.89 17.28 19.79
N LYS A 86 -9.00 17.36 20.47
CA LYS A 86 -9.07 16.84 21.80
C LYS A 86 -8.89 15.37 21.82
N SER A 87 -9.46 14.70 20.86
CA SER A 87 -9.29 13.28 20.78
C SER A 87 -7.86 12.94 20.61
N ASN A 88 -7.17 13.70 19.81
CA ASN A 88 -5.79 13.40 19.56
C ASN A 88 -4.90 13.73 20.74
N ALA A 89 -5.34 14.54 21.59
CA ALA A 89 -4.51 14.93 22.70
C ALA A 89 -4.45 13.87 23.77
N LEU A 90 -5.30 12.92 23.69
CA LEU A 90 -5.23 11.85 24.64
C LEU A 90 -4.13 10.90 24.32
#